data_c7d985583093413091fe7c90bef6452d
#
_entry.id   c7d985583093413091fe7c90bef6452d
#
_cell.length_a   1.000
_cell.length_b   1.000
_cell.length_c   1.000
_cell.angle_alpha   90.00
_cell.angle_beta   90.00
_cell.angle_gamma   90.00
#
_symmetry.space_group_name_H-M   'P 1'
#
loop_
_entity.id
_entity.type
_entity.pdbx_description
1 polymer ?
#
loop_
_entity_poly.entity_id
_entity_poly.type
_entity_poly.pdbx_seq_one_letter_code
_entity_poly.pdbx_strand_id
1 'polypeptide(L)'
;ETPWGKMSYLDYKRKTEFGRAEYDIIDIYCAGKKINWFASVWDEESVDFMKKYGDIAKIPSALITNKPLLKSARNAFDYLMISTGMSTEEEIDEAVSIGNPNLIFHTNSTYPSPIDELNLNYIKWLSEKHQDREIGYSGHEFGLVTTFVAVSLGATWIERHITLDRTMWGSDQMASVELGGLI
;
A
#
# COMPACT_ATOMS: atom_id res chain seq x y z
N GLU A 1 -5.99 21.20 -13.04
CA GLU A 1 -5.31 22.28 -12.28
C GLU A 1 -4.71 21.70 -11.00
N THR A 2 -3.57 22.19 -10.57
CA THR A 2 -2.88 21.79 -9.33
C THR A 2 -2.73 23.02 -8.44
N PRO A 3 -2.35 22.89 -7.15
CA PRO A 3 -2.06 24.04 -6.27
C PRO A 3 -0.99 24.99 -6.84
N TRP A 4 -0.18 24.51 -7.77
CA TRP A 4 0.88 25.29 -8.45
C TRP A 4 0.47 25.75 -9.85
N GLY A 5 -0.82 25.70 -10.18
CA GLY A 5 -1.36 26.06 -11.49
C GLY A 5 -1.47 24.87 -12.45
N LYS A 6 -1.65 25.20 -13.74
CA LYS A 6 -1.81 24.19 -14.81
C LYS A 6 -0.42 23.64 -15.20
N MET A 7 -0.25 22.33 -15.09
CA MET A 7 1.00 21.65 -15.47
C MET A 7 0.70 20.24 -15.98
N SER A 8 1.71 19.56 -16.56
CA SER A 8 1.60 18.16 -16.95
C SER A 8 1.53 17.26 -15.71
N TYR A 9 0.98 16.04 -15.87
CA TYR A 9 0.94 15.06 -14.79
C TYR A 9 2.36 14.67 -14.32
N LEU A 10 3.29 14.56 -15.25
CA LEU A 10 4.69 14.26 -14.94
C LEU A 10 5.36 15.36 -14.10
N ASP A 11 5.13 16.63 -14.45
CA ASP A 11 5.68 17.75 -13.69
C ASP A 11 5.07 17.84 -12.30
N TYR A 12 3.78 17.51 -12.18
CA TYR A 12 3.11 17.38 -10.90
C TYR A 12 3.76 16.28 -10.04
N LYS A 13 3.96 15.09 -10.60
CA LYS A 13 4.62 13.99 -9.88
C LYS A 13 6.03 14.37 -9.42
N ARG A 14 6.84 14.97 -10.28
CA ARG A 14 8.18 15.46 -9.92
C ARG A 14 8.19 16.49 -8.78
N LYS A 15 7.10 17.27 -8.62
CA LYS A 15 6.97 18.23 -7.51
C LYS A 15 6.56 17.58 -6.19
N THR A 16 5.90 16.44 -6.22
CA THR A 16 5.40 15.74 -5.04
C THR A 16 6.28 14.59 -4.59
N GLU A 17 7.20 14.15 -5.43
CA GLU A 17 8.14 13.09 -5.10
C GLU A 17 9.22 13.55 -4.12
N PHE A 18 9.53 12.68 -3.17
CA PHE A 18 10.65 12.88 -2.25
C PHE A 18 11.95 12.35 -2.86
N GLY A 19 13.04 13.06 -2.61
CA GLY A 19 14.40 12.62 -2.91
C GLY A 19 15.09 12.03 -1.68
N ARG A 20 16.37 11.73 -1.83
CA ARG A 20 17.19 11.14 -0.76
C ARG A 20 17.18 11.96 0.53
N ALA A 21 17.26 13.28 0.42
CA ALA A 21 17.33 14.16 1.59
C ALA A 21 16.05 14.07 2.44
N GLU A 22 14.90 13.97 1.80
CA GLU A 22 13.62 13.83 2.48
C GLU A 22 13.48 12.44 3.12
N TYR A 23 13.93 11.38 2.44
CA TYR A 23 13.93 10.02 3.01
C TYR A 23 14.89 9.90 4.19
N ASP A 24 16.06 10.52 4.17
CA ASP A 24 16.99 10.56 5.31
C ASP A 24 16.36 11.28 6.51
N ILE A 25 15.60 12.35 6.29
CA ILE A 25 14.85 13.05 7.35
C ILE A 25 13.75 12.16 7.93
N ILE A 26 12.99 11.46 7.07
CA ILE A 26 11.94 10.53 7.49
C ILE A 26 12.53 9.42 8.36
N ASP A 27 13.65 8.84 7.93
CA ASP A 27 14.32 7.75 8.65
C ASP A 27 14.75 8.20 10.06
N ILE A 28 15.46 9.31 10.16
CA ILE A 28 15.88 9.88 11.45
C ILE A 28 14.67 10.19 12.35
N TYR A 29 13.61 10.76 11.77
CA TYR A 29 12.42 11.13 12.53
C TYR A 29 11.68 9.89 13.06
N CYS A 30 11.45 8.89 12.22
CA CYS A 30 10.78 7.65 12.58
C CYS A 30 11.58 6.86 13.62
N ALA A 31 12.92 6.79 13.47
CA ALA A 31 13.79 6.19 14.46
C ALA A 31 13.68 6.88 15.83
N GLY A 32 13.67 8.22 15.85
CA GLY A 32 13.48 9.02 17.06
C GLY A 32 12.11 8.80 17.72
N LYS A 33 11.08 8.49 16.94
CA LYS A 33 9.73 8.16 17.42
C LYS A 33 9.53 6.68 17.73
N LYS A 34 10.48 5.82 17.41
CA LYS A 34 10.38 4.36 17.52
C LYS A 34 9.21 3.78 16.71
N ILE A 35 9.01 4.30 15.52
CA ILE A 35 8.01 3.85 14.55
C ILE A 35 8.75 3.26 13.36
N ASN A 36 8.44 2.03 13.01
CA ASN A 36 8.92 1.44 11.77
C ASN A 36 8.22 2.09 10.58
N TRP A 37 8.94 2.23 9.48
CA TRP A 37 8.40 2.76 8.24
C TRP A 37 8.94 1.97 7.05
N PHE A 38 8.24 2.01 5.95
CA PHE A 38 8.64 1.42 4.67
C PHE A 38 7.97 2.20 3.53
N ALA A 39 8.37 1.92 2.31
CA ALA A 39 7.71 2.48 1.14
C ALA A 39 7.35 1.39 0.12
N SER A 40 6.36 1.67 -0.70
CA SER A 40 6.09 0.87 -1.89
C SER A 40 7.18 1.11 -2.94
N VAL A 41 7.67 0.02 -3.55
CA VAL A 41 8.64 0.08 -4.63
C VAL A 41 7.91 -0.06 -5.97
N TRP A 42 8.30 0.77 -6.95
CA TRP A 42 7.62 0.88 -8.24
C TRP A 42 8.44 0.38 -9.42
N ASP A 43 9.75 0.23 -9.22
CA ASP A 43 10.72 -0.27 -10.19
C ASP A 43 11.96 -0.84 -9.46
N GLU A 44 12.90 -1.38 -10.21
CA GLU A 44 14.12 -1.97 -9.64
C GLU A 44 15.06 -0.91 -9.04
N GLU A 45 15.03 0.33 -9.54
CA GLU A 45 15.81 1.44 -8.99
C GLU A 45 15.29 1.82 -7.60
N SER A 46 13.96 1.86 -7.41
CA SER A 46 13.34 2.08 -6.10
C SER A 46 13.59 0.92 -5.12
N VAL A 47 13.72 -0.33 -5.60
CA VAL A 47 14.17 -1.46 -4.76
C VAL A 47 15.58 -1.19 -4.21
N ASP A 48 16.54 -0.87 -5.08
CA ASP A 48 17.92 -0.57 -4.67
C ASP A 48 18.01 0.66 -3.76
N PHE A 49 17.17 1.65 -4.01
CA PHE A 49 17.09 2.85 -3.19
C PHE A 49 16.58 2.52 -1.78
N MET A 50 15.44 1.81 -1.67
CA MET A 50 14.77 1.53 -0.40
C MET A 50 15.50 0.50 0.47
N LYS A 51 16.29 -0.39 -0.13
CA LYS A 51 17.14 -1.35 0.60
C LYS A 51 18.07 -0.71 1.63
N LYS A 52 18.39 0.58 1.48
CA LYS A 52 19.22 1.34 2.43
C LYS A 52 18.50 1.71 3.72
N TYR A 53 17.16 1.71 3.70
CA TYR A 53 16.33 2.21 4.79
C TYR A 53 15.66 1.09 5.60
N GLY A 54 15.75 -0.16 5.15
CA GLY A 54 15.20 -1.29 5.90
C GLY A 54 14.96 -2.54 5.07
N ASP A 55 14.41 -3.55 5.73
CA ASP A 55 14.22 -4.89 5.19
C ASP A 55 12.75 -5.19 4.83
N ILE A 56 11.91 -4.15 4.78
CA ILE A 56 10.47 -4.23 4.49
C ILE A 56 10.14 -3.43 3.24
N ALA A 57 9.40 -4.05 2.32
CA ALA A 57 8.85 -3.34 1.16
C ALA A 57 7.45 -3.83 0.80
N LYS A 58 6.77 -3.03 -0.01
CA LYS A 58 5.45 -3.35 -0.56
C LYS A 58 5.45 -3.20 -2.07
N ILE A 59 4.80 -4.14 -2.77
CA ILE A 59 4.43 -4.00 -4.18
C ILE A 59 2.98 -3.50 -4.23
N PRO A 60 2.71 -2.33 -4.81
CA PRO A 60 1.35 -1.82 -4.93
C PRO A 60 0.54 -2.61 -5.97
N SER A 61 -0.79 -2.55 -5.87
CA SER A 61 -1.72 -3.26 -6.77
C SER A 61 -1.41 -3.07 -8.25
N ALA A 62 -1.05 -1.86 -8.65
CA ALA A 62 -0.76 -1.53 -10.05
C ALA A 62 0.45 -2.29 -10.65
N LEU A 63 1.27 -2.89 -9.80
CA LEU A 63 2.52 -3.57 -10.21
C LEU A 63 2.56 -5.05 -9.81
N ILE A 64 1.47 -5.61 -9.34
CA ILE A 64 1.41 -7.02 -8.91
C ILE A 64 1.77 -7.99 -10.04
N THR A 65 1.53 -7.64 -11.30
CA THR A 65 1.87 -8.44 -12.48
C THR A 65 3.31 -8.21 -12.99
N ASN A 66 4.07 -7.31 -12.36
CA ASN A 66 5.46 -7.02 -12.75
C ASN A 66 6.42 -8.08 -12.18
N LYS A 67 6.61 -9.17 -12.92
CA LYS A 67 7.45 -10.32 -12.50
C LYS A 67 8.91 -9.97 -12.19
N PRO A 68 9.61 -9.13 -12.98
CA PRO A 68 10.96 -8.66 -12.63
C PRO A 68 11.00 -7.94 -11.29
N LEU A 69 10.07 -7.01 -11.07
CA LEU A 69 10.00 -6.25 -9.82
C LEU A 69 9.71 -7.16 -8.61
N LEU A 70 8.76 -8.12 -8.73
CA LEU A 70 8.48 -9.09 -7.67
C LEU A 70 9.72 -9.88 -7.27
N LYS A 71 10.49 -10.37 -8.25
CA LYS A 71 11.74 -11.10 -8.00
C LYS A 71 12.81 -10.21 -7.36
N SER A 72 12.99 -9.00 -7.88
CA SER A 72 13.96 -8.04 -7.36
C SER A 72 13.64 -7.68 -5.92
N ALA A 73 12.38 -7.33 -5.63
CA ALA A 73 11.94 -7.00 -4.29
C ALA A 73 12.10 -8.18 -3.31
N ARG A 74 11.73 -9.43 -3.71
CA ARG A 74 11.90 -10.60 -2.84
C ARG A 74 13.37 -10.87 -2.51
N ASN A 75 14.27 -10.65 -3.45
CA ASN A 75 15.71 -10.85 -3.22
C ASN A 75 16.32 -9.76 -2.33
N ALA A 76 15.71 -8.58 -2.30
CA ALA A 76 16.21 -7.43 -1.56
C ALA A 76 15.68 -7.33 -0.13
N PHE A 77 14.45 -7.75 0.12
CA PHE A 77 13.76 -7.50 1.39
C PHE A 77 13.37 -8.80 2.09
N ASP A 78 13.55 -8.84 3.39
CA ASP A 78 13.19 -9.99 4.23
C ASP A 78 11.68 -10.09 4.41
N TYR A 79 10.97 -8.97 4.45
CA TYR A 79 9.52 -8.89 4.56
C TYR A 79 8.91 -8.17 3.37
N LEU A 80 8.23 -8.92 2.52
CA LEU A 80 7.57 -8.41 1.32
C LEU A 80 6.06 -8.47 1.46
N MET A 81 5.40 -7.37 1.13
CA MET A 81 3.94 -7.24 1.06
C MET A 81 3.50 -7.04 -0.38
N ILE A 82 2.32 -7.54 -0.71
CA ILE A 82 1.65 -7.25 -2.01
C ILE A 82 0.21 -6.80 -1.77
N SER A 83 -0.30 -5.96 -2.66
CA SER A 83 -1.72 -5.58 -2.71
C SER A 83 -2.38 -6.13 -3.97
N THR A 84 -3.65 -6.59 -3.84
CA THR A 84 -4.34 -7.39 -4.86
C THR A 84 -5.39 -6.64 -5.66
N GLY A 85 -5.49 -5.33 -5.51
CA GLY A 85 -6.49 -4.53 -6.25
C GLY A 85 -6.32 -4.63 -7.76
N MET A 86 -7.44 -4.66 -8.50
CA MET A 86 -7.49 -4.77 -9.97
C MET A 86 -6.92 -6.07 -10.54
N SER A 87 -6.75 -7.10 -9.74
CA SER A 87 -6.12 -8.35 -10.17
C SER A 87 -7.10 -9.51 -10.19
N THR A 88 -6.89 -10.44 -11.11
CA THR A 88 -7.57 -11.74 -11.12
C THR A 88 -6.93 -12.69 -10.10
N GLU A 89 -7.61 -13.79 -9.80
CA GLU A 89 -7.08 -14.82 -8.89
C GLU A 89 -5.80 -15.45 -9.45
N GLU A 90 -5.73 -15.67 -10.76
CA GLU A 90 -4.56 -16.21 -11.45
C GLU A 90 -3.35 -15.27 -11.35
N GLU A 91 -3.56 -13.96 -11.47
CA GLU A 91 -2.51 -12.95 -11.33
C GLU A 91 -1.99 -12.89 -9.89
N ILE A 92 -2.89 -13.02 -8.90
CA ILE A 92 -2.50 -13.09 -7.49
C ILE A 92 -1.69 -14.36 -7.23
N ASP A 93 -2.13 -15.52 -7.69
CA ASP A 93 -1.43 -16.79 -7.52
C ASP A 93 -0.03 -16.74 -8.15
N GLU A 94 0.08 -16.18 -9.35
CA GLU A 94 1.36 -16.00 -10.01
C GLU A 94 2.28 -15.03 -9.23
N ALA A 95 1.75 -13.93 -8.74
CA ALA A 95 2.50 -12.99 -7.92
C ALA A 95 2.99 -13.61 -6.61
N VAL A 96 2.15 -14.40 -5.95
CA VAL A 96 2.52 -15.15 -4.73
C VAL A 96 3.60 -16.18 -5.04
N SER A 97 3.48 -16.91 -6.14
CA SER A 97 4.49 -17.90 -6.56
C SER A 97 5.85 -17.26 -6.85
N ILE A 98 5.87 -16.08 -7.47
CA ILE A 98 7.12 -15.41 -7.87
C ILE A 98 7.72 -14.58 -6.74
N GLY A 99 6.89 -13.77 -6.08
CA GLY A 99 7.32 -12.82 -5.06
C GLY A 99 7.44 -13.44 -3.68
N ASN A 100 6.83 -14.59 -3.44
CA ASN A 100 6.81 -15.25 -2.13
C ASN A 100 6.56 -14.25 -0.99
N PRO A 101 5.47 -13.44 -1.03
CA PRO A 101 5.23 -12.38 -0.06
C PRO A 101 4.93 -12.95 1.32
N ASN A 102 5.25 -12.20 2.36
CA ASN A 102 4.88 -12.53 3.73
C ASN A 102 3.42 -12.14 4.01
N LEU A 103 2.96 -11.04 3.41
CA LEU A 103 1.65 -10.46 3.64
C LEU A 103 0.95 -10.13 2.31
N ILE A 104 -0.33 -10.50 2.21
CA ILE A 104 -1.19 -10.21 1.07
C ILE A 104 -2.31 -9.29 1.55
N PHE A 105 -2.40 -8.08 1.00
CA PHE A 105 -3.51 -7.17 1.26
C PHE A 105 -4.66 -7.38 0.28
N HIS A 106 -5.85 -7.68 0.80
CA HIS A 106 -7.08 -7.45 0.06
C HIS A 106 -7.32 -5.95 -0.06
N THR A 107 -7.57 -5.45 -1.26
CA THR A 107 -7.85 -4.03 -1.50
C THR A 107 -8.74 -3.82 -2.72
N ASN A 108 -9.49 -2.72 -2.73
CA ASN A 108 -10.16 -2.18 -3.91
C ASN A 108 -9.41 -0.91 -4.34
N SER A 109 -9.12 -0.77 -5.63
CA SER A 109 -8.29 0.32 -6.17
C SER A 109 -9.11 1.51 -6.70
N THR A 110 -10.33 1.70 -6.21
CA THR A 110 -11.13 2.92 -6.44
C THR A 110 -10.95 3.89 -5.26
N TYR A 111 -10.84 5.19 -5.49
CA TYR A 111 -10.55 6.21 -4.47
C TYR A 111 -11.57 7.37 -4.51
N PRO A 112 -12.54 7.46 -3.55
CA PRO A 112 -12.88 6.45 -2.55
C PRO A 112 -13.61 5.25 -3.14
N SER A 113 -13.45 4.08 -2.51
CA SER A 113 -14.13 2.86 -2.92
C SER A 113 -15.60 2.88 -2.50
N PRO A 114 -16.56 2.56 -3.39
CA PRO A 114 -17.94 2.27 -2.99
C PRO A 114 -18.01 1.05 -2.05
N ILE A 115 -18.87 1.12 -1.04
CA ILE A 115 -18.96 0.07 0.00
C ILE A 115 -19.42 -1.28 -0.58
N ASP A 116 -20.29 -1.26 -1.56
CA ASP A 116 -20.84 -2.43 -2.25
C ASP A 116 -19.83 -3.11 -3.20
N GLU A 117 -18.70 -2.47 -3.52
CA GLU A 117 -17.62 -3.03 -4.33
C GLU A 117 -16.47 -3.64 -3.50
N LEU A 118 -16.48 -3.51 -2.17
CA LEU A 118 -15.34 -3.88 -1.33
C LEU A 118 -15.09 -5.38 -1.24
N ASN A 119 -16.10 -6.21 -1.44
CA ASN A 119 -16.01 -7.67 -1.39
C ASN A 119 -15.18 -8.21 -0.20
N LEU A 120 -15.48 -7.75 1.02
CA LEU A 120 -14.68 -8.07 2.21
C LEU A 120 -14.58 -9.57 2.52
N ASN A 121 -15.53 -10.40 2.03
CA ASN A 121 -15.45 -11.85 2.17
C ASN A 121 -14.23 -12.45 1.45
N TYR A 122 -13.63 -11.71 0.52
CA TYR A 122 -12.41 -12.12 -0.17
C TYR A 122 -11.21 -12.27 0.79
N ILE A 123 -11.24 -11.60 1.94
CA ILE A 123 -10.25 -11.76 3.03
C ILE A 123 -10.23 -13.22 3.51
N LYS A 124 -11.43 -13.84 3.71
CA LYS A 124 -11.51 -15.24 4.10
C LYS A 124 -10.98 -16.16 3.02
N TRP A 125 -11.36 -15.91 1.77
CA TRP A 125 -10.89 -16.69 0.63
C TRP A 125 -9.35 -16.65 0.51
N LEU A 126 -8.73 -15.47 0.63
CA LEU A 126 -7.27 -15.32 0.64
C LEU A 126 -6.64 -16.12 1.79
N SER A 127 -7.22 -16.05 2.98
CA SER A 127 -6.73 -16.78 4.17
C SER A 127 -6.83 -18.30 4.01
N GLU A 128 -7.91 -18.79 3.39
CA GLU A 128 -8.08 -20.22 3.13
C GLU A 128 -7.14 -20.74 2.04
N LYS A 129 -6.89 -19.92 1.03
CA LYS A 129 -6.06 -20.28 -0.11
C LYS A 129 -4.56 -20.15 0.17
N HIS A 130 -4.16 -19.15 0.93
CA HIS A 130 -2.76 -18.82 1.25
C HIS A 130 -2.49 -18.95 2.76
N GLN A 131 -2.73 -20.15 3.32
CA GLN A 131 -2.70 -20.42 4.77
C GLN A 131 -1.34 -20.16 5.43
N ASP A 132 -0.26 -20.10 4.66
CA ASP A 132 1.09 -19.83 5.09
C ASP A 132 1.48 -18.34 5.00
N ARG A 133 0.50 -17.47 4.73
CA ARG A 133 0.67 -16.03 4.58
C ARG A 133 -0.19 -15.26 5.57
N GLU A 134 0.27 -14.08 5.94
CA GLU A 134 -0.56 -13.12 6.63
C GLU A 134 -1.53 -12.46 5.65
N ILE A 135 -2.74 -12.19 6.07
CA ILE A 135 -3.74 -11.49 5.26
C ILE A 135 -4.09 -10.17 5.91
N GLY A 136 -4.00 -9.11 5.12
CA GLY A 136 -4.34 -7.76 5.52
C GLY A 136 -5.50 -7.18 4.73
N TYR A 137 -5.95 -6.02 5.16
CA TYR A 137 -6.92 -5.20 4.45
C TYR A 137 -6.35 -3.81 4.23
N SER A 138 -6.29 -3.36 2.97
CA SER A 138 -5.93 -2.00 2.57
C SER A 138 -7.19 -1.30 2.08
N GLY A 139 -7.76 -0.44 2.91
CA GLY A 139 -9.06 0.19 2.70
C GLY A 139 -8.96 1.59 2.12
N HIS A 140 -9.71 1.85 1.03
CA HIS A 140 -9.82 3.13 0.34
C HIS A 140 -11.23 3.72 0.38
N GLU A 141 -12.11 3.11 1.14
CA GLU A 141 -13.48 3.58 1.35
C GLU A 141 -13.54 4.74 2.36
N PHE A 142 -14.66 5.44 2.34
CA PHE A 142 -14.96 6.46 3.32
C PHE A 142 -15.37 5.85 4.67
N GLY A 143 -14.77 6.32 5.77
CA GLY A 143 -15.08 5.86 7.12
C GLY A 143 -14.25 4.66 7.57
N LEU A 144 -14.60 4.07 8.73
CA LEU A 144 -13.82 3.04 9.41
C LEU A 144 -14.60 1.74 9.68
N VAL A 145 -15.92 1.72 9.48
CA VAL A 145 -16.76 0.56 9.81
C VAL A 145 -16.28 -0.70 9.07
N THR A 146 -15.96 -0.58 7.81
CA THR A 146 -15.44 -1.65 6.96
C THR A 146 -14.10 -2.18 7.43
N THR A 147 -13.26 -1.33 8.02
CA THR A 147 -12.00 -1.73 8.66
C THR A 147 -12.25 -2.69 9.84
N PHE A 148 -13.24 -2.40 10.71
CA PHE A 148 -13.61 -3.30 11.79
C PHE A 148 -14.20 -4.62 11.28
N VAL A 149 -14.99 -4.57 10.20
CA VAL A 149 -15.51 -5.77 9.54
C VAL A 149 -14.37 -6.60 8.97
N ALA A 150 -13.38 -5.98 8.31
CA ALA A 150 -12.20 -6.69 7.78
C ALA A 150 -11.44 -7.44 8.87
N VAL A 151 -11.20 -6.81 10.03
CA VAL A 151 -10.60 -7.47 11.20
C VAL A 151 -11.47 -8.65 11.69
N SER A 152 -12.79 -8.48 11.75
CA SER A 152 -13.72 -9.55 12.13
C SER A 152 -13.73 -10.71 11.15
N LEU A 153 -13.34 -10.49 9.89
CA LEU A 153 -13.20 -11.49 8.84
C LEU A 153 -11.82 -12.16 8.80
N GLY A 154 -10.89 -11.74 9.67
CA GLY A 154 -9.59 -12.36 9.84
C GLY A 154 -8.39 -11.55 9.32
N ALA A 155 -8.59 -10.30 8.89
CA ALA A 155 -7.46 -9.45 8.55
C ALA A 155 -6.61 -9.16 9.80
N THR A 156 -5.32 -9.45 9.73
CA THR A 156 -4.35 -9.25 10.83
C THR A 156 -3.56 -7.95 10.67
N TRP A 157 -3.58 -7.38 9.47
CA TRP A 157 -2.94 -6.11 9.13
C TRP A 157 -3.97 -5.17 8.52
N ILE A 158 -3.88 -3.89 8.91
CA ILE A 158 -4.74 -2.83 8.37
C ILE A 158 -3.86 -1.72 7.80
N GLU A 159 -4.14 -1.34 6.56
CA GLU A 159 -3.54 -0.19 5.90
C GLU A 159 -4.63 0.83 5.58
N ARG A 160 -4.39 2.08 5.92
CA ARG A 160 -5.26 3.20 5.58
C ARG A 160 -4.43 4.42 5.17
N HIS A 161 -4.90 5.13 4.15
CA HIS A 161 -4.45 6.48 3.89
C HIS A 161 -4.80 7.40 5.06
N ILE A 162 -3.92 8.31 5.40
CA ILE A 162 -4.15 9.33 6.42
C ILE A 162 -3.99 10.74 5.84
N THR A 163 -4.72 11.69 6.37
CA THR A 163 -4.62 13.10 5.98
C THR A 163 -4.84 14.01 7.18
N LEU A 164 -4.34 15.23 7.11
CA LEU A 164 -4.65 16.28 8.08
C LEU A 164 -6.04 16.86 7.83
N ASP A 165 -6.49 16.90 6.58
CA ASP A 165 -7.79 17.45 6.17
C ASP A 165 -8.20 16.84 4.82
N ARG A 166 -9.34 16.18 4.77
CA ARG A 166 -9.89 15.54 3.55
C ARG A 166 -10.33 16.53 2.48
N THR A 167 -10.44 17.81 2.81
CA THR A 167 -10.75 18.87 1.84
C THR A 167 -9.52 19.40 1.11
N MET A 168 -8.32 18.97 1.52
CA MET A 168 -7.08 19.33 0.83
C MET A 168 -7.07 18.76 -0.59
N TRP A 169 -6.29 19.41 -1.45
CA TRP A 169 -6.10 18.95 -2.82
C TRP A 169 -5.31 17.65 -2.86
N GLY A 170 -5.79 16.67 -3.64
CA GLY A 170 -5.14 15.36 -3.84
C GLY A 170 -6.18 14.27 -4.14
N SER A 171 -5.81 13.27 -4.90
CA SER A 171 -6.69 12.17 -5.32
C SER A 171 -7.16 11.32 -4.14
N ASP A 172 -6.33 11.17 -3.11
CA ASP A 172 -6.50 10.18 -2.05
C ASP A 172 -7.11 10.78 -0.77
N GLN A 173 -7.24 12.12 -0.71
CA GLN A 173 -7.71 12.82 0.49
C GLN A 173 -9.09 12.34 0.96
N MET A 174 -10.03 12.12 0.03
CA MET A 174 -11.38 11.65 0.35
C MET A 174 -11.43 10.21 0.89
N ALA A 175 -10.47 9.37 0.51
CA ALA A 175 -10.31 8.00 1.00
C ALA A 175 -9.50 7.91 2.29
N SER A 176 -8.94 9.03 2.76
CA SER A 176 -8.02 9.08 3.90
C SER A 176 -8.75 9.24 5.23
N VAL A 177 -8.11 8.75 6.29
CA VAL A 177 -8.55 8.91 7.68
C VAL A 177 -7.92 10.17 8.24
N GLU A 178 -8.73 11.05 8.82
CA GLU A 178 -8.25 12.21 9.57
C GLU A 178 -7.83 11.81 10.99
N LEU A 179 -7.07 12.68 11.65
CA LEU A 179 -6.52 12.42 12.99
C LEU A 179 -7.59 11.95 14.00
N GLY A 180 -8.78 12.54 13.97
CA GLY A 180 -9.89 12.12 14.84
C GLY A 180 -10.40 10.70 14.62
N GLY A 181 -10.12 10.11 13.47
CA GLY A 181 -10.44 8.71 13.16
C GLY A 181 -9.35 7.72 13.57
N LEU A 182 -8.18 8.21 13.99
CA LEU A 182 -7.06 7.37 14.45
C LEU A 182 -7.00 7.23 15.98
N ILE A 183 -7.80 8.00 16.70
CA ILE A 183 -7.90 8.03 18.16
C ILE A 183 -9.13 7.24 18.60
#